data_97e9ce8fea06bca037cc6814f62656e2
#
_entry.id   97e9ce8fea06bca037cc6814f62656e2
#
_cell.length_a   1.000
_cell.length_b   1.000
_cell.length_c   1.000
_cell.angle_alpha   90.00
_cell.angle_beta   90.00
_cell.angle_gamma   90.00
#
_symmetry.space_group_name_H-M   'P 1'
#
loop_
_entity.id
_entity.type
_entity.pdbx_description
1 polymer ?
#
loop_
_entity_poly.entity_id
_entity_poly.type
_entity_poly.pdbx_seq_one_letter_code
_entity_poly.pdbx_strand_id
1 'polypeptide(L)'
;MPTREKATTRGYSATKGQLLTRLRRVEGQVRGVERMVDEERYCIDVLTQISAVQAALDKIALGVLDDHARHCMRGKGGAPKDPDLQVEELMGAVGRLVSR
;
A
#
# COMPACT_ATOMS: atom_id res chain seq x y z
N MET A 1 7.13 27.11 -12.04
CA MET A 1 6.51 26.33 -11.58
C MET A 1 6.69 26.21 -10.24
N PRO A 2 5.85 26.16 -9.69
CA PRO A 2 5.91 26.17 -8.42
C PRO A 2 6.38 24.89 -8.02
N THR A 3 7.07 25.00 -7.32
CA THR A 3 7.57 23.96 -6.91
C THR A 3 6.68 23.34 -6.10
N ARG A 4 6.39 22.42 -6.19
CA ARG A 4 5.66 21.81 -5.53
C ARG A 4 6.11 21.84 -4.29
N GLU A 5 5.84 22.29 -3.66
CA GLU A 5 6.17 22.50 -2.61
C GLU A 5 6.33 21.52 -1.87
N LYS A 6 6.80 21.54 -1.21
CA LYS A 6 7.13 20.73 -0.57
C LYS A 6 6.18 20.21 0.04
N ALA A 7 5.76 19.32 -0.40
CA ALA A 7 4.79 18.63 0.18
C ALA A 7 5.22 18.18 1.51
N THR A 8 4.31 17.94 2.38
CA THR A 8 4.62 17.39 3.68
C THR A 8 5.28 16.04 3.49
N THR A 9 6.38 15.84 4.19
CA THR A 9 7.06 14.55 4.16
C THR A 9 6.19 13.50 4.85
N ARG A 10 6.09 12.34 4.25
CA ARG A 10 5.32 11.23 4.81
C ARG A 10 6.25 10.15 5.32
N GLY A 11 5.73 9.21 6.09
CA GLY A 11 6.53 8.10 6.61
C GLY A 11 7.18 7.29 5.51
N TYR A 12 6.51 7.13 4.36
CA TYR A 12 7.04 6.36 3.26
C TYR A 12 7.86 7.18 2.25
N SER A 13 8.07 8.47 2.51
CA SER A 13 8.74 9.33 1.54
C SER A 13 10.13 8.82 1.15
N ALA A 14 10.87 8.24 2.08
CA ALA A 14 12.20 7.73 1.78
C ALA A 14 12.17 6.47 0.93
N THR A 15 11.07 5.72 0.94
CA THR A 15 10.94 4.48 0.18
C THR A 15 10.00 4.64 -1.01
N LYS A 16 9.62 5.86 -1.33
CA LYS A 16 8.64 6.12 -2.38
C LYS A 16 8.98 5.44 -3.69
N GLY A 17 10.24 5.50 -4.11
CA GLY A 17 10.65 4.89 -5.37
C GLY A 17 10.44 3.38 -5.38
N GLN A 18 10.75 2.73 -4.26
CA GLN A 18 10.57 1.29 -4.13
C GLN A 18 9.07 0.94 -4.15
N LEU A 19 8.27 1.73 -3.45
CA LEU A 19 6.82 1.51 -3.44
C LEU A 19 6.22 1.64 -4.83
N LEU A 20 6.63 2.66 -5.56
CA LEU A 20 6.13 2.86 -6.92
C LEU A 20 6.54 1.72 -7.85
N THR A 21 7.77 1.22 -7.70
CA THR A 21 8.23 0.09 -8.50
C THR A 21 7.36 -1.15 -8.23
N ARG A 22 7.07 -1.41 -6.96
CA ARG A 22 6.23 -2.55 -6.59
C ARG A 22 4.81 -2.39 -7.09
N LEU A 23 4.27 -1.17 -7.00
CA LEU A 23 2.92 -0.91 -7.49
C LEU A 23 2.82 -1.08 -8.99
N ARG A 24 3.83 -0.65 -9.75
CA ARG A 24 3.84 -0.85 -11.19
C ARG A 24 3.89 -2.33 -11.55
N ARG A 25 4.58 -3.12 -10.72
CA ARG A 25 4.62 -4.56 -10.93
C ARG A 25 3.23 -5.16 -10.71
N VAL A 26 2.51 -4.68 -9.69
CA VAL A 26 1.14 -5.14 -9.44
C VAL A 26 0.22 -4.71 -10.58
N GLU A 27 0.40 -3.50 -11.12
CA GLU A 27 -0.39 -3.09 -12.28
C GLU A 27 -0.21 -4.06 -13.44
N GLY A 28 1.03 -4.51 -13.67
CA GLY A 28 1.29 -5.50 -14.72
C GLY A 28 0.61 -6.83 -14.44
N GLN A 29 0.59 -7.24 -13.16
CA GLN A 29 -0.09 -8.47 -12.79
C GLN A 29 -1.60 -8.35 -13.01
N VAL A 30 -2.18 -7.20 -12.69
CA VAL A 30 -3.61 -6.98 -12.92
C VAL A 30 -3.92 -7.04 -14.42
N ARG A 31 -3.07 -6.42 -15.25
CA ARG A 31 -3.27 -6.51 -16.70
C ARG A 31 -3.18 -7.95 -17.19
N GLY A 32 -2.31 -8.75 -16.56
CA GLY A 32 -2.23 -10.17 -16.87
C GLY A 32 -3.52 -10.90 -16.55
N VAL A 33 -4.14 -10.56 -15.41
CA VAL A 33 -5.43 -11.15 -15.04
C VAL A 33 -6.52 -10.74 -16.05
N GLU A 34 -6.52 -9.46 -16.46
CA GLU A 34 -7.47 -9.01 -17.46
C GLU A 34 -7.35 -9.83 -18.74
N ARG A 35 -6.12 -10.11 -19.16
CA ARG A 35 -5.88 -10.89 -20.36
C ARG A 35 -6.38 -12.32 -20.18
N MET A 36 -6.17 -12.90 -19.00
CA MET A 36 -6.66 -14.24 -18.73
C MET A 36 -8.18 -14.32 -18.83
N VAL A 37 -8.86 -13.31 -18.29
CA VAL A 37 -10.33 -13.27 -18.36
C VAL A 37 -10.78 -13.08 -19.81
N ASP A 38 -10.10 -12.19 -20.53
CA ASP A 38 -10.44 -11.94 -21.95
C ASP A 38 -10.27 -13.20 -22.78
N GLU A 39 -9.25 -14.01 -22.46
CA GLU A 39 -8.99 -15.26 -23.17
C GLU A 39 -9.79 -16.43 -22.62
N GLU A 40 -10.66 -16.17 -21.65
CA GLU A 40 -11.50 -17.19 -21.03
C GLU A 40 -10.70 -18.35 -20.47
N ARG A 41 -9.62 -18.01 -19.77
CA ARG A 41 -8.79 -19.01 -19.09
C ARG A 41 -9.57 -19.69 -17.99
N TYR A 42 -9.07 -20.83 -17.56
CA TYR A 42 -9.74 -21.63 -16.52
C TYR A 42 -9.89 -20.81 -15.24
N CYS A 43 -11.07 -20.85 -14.64
CA CYS A 43 -11.42 -19.98 -13.53
C CYS A 43 -10.52 -20.16 -12.31
N ILE A 44 -10.07 -21.36 -12.02
CA ILE A 44 -9.18 -21.58 -10.87
C ILE A 44 -7.83 -20.92 -11.10
N ASP A 45 -7.33 -20.94 -12.35
CA ASP A 45 -6.07 -20.26 -12.65
C ASP A 45 -6.21 -18.76 -12.48
N VAL A 46 -7.35 -18.20 -12.87
CA VAL A 46 -7.62 -16.76 -12.69
C VAL A 46 -7.64 -16.42 -11.20
N LEU A 47 -8.34 -17.23 -10.40
CA LEU A 47 -8.43 -17.01 -8.97
C LEU A 47 -7.06 -17.11 -8.30
N THR A 48 -6.22 -18.03 -8.74
CA THR A 48 -4.87 -18.17 -8.23
C THR A 48 -4.06 -16.90 -8.47
N GLN A 49 -4.19 -16.31 -9.67
CA GLN A 49 -3.49 -15.09 -9.99
C GLN A 49 -4.03 -13.91 -9.18
N ILE A 50 -5.33 -13.86 -8.96
CA ILE A 50 -5.91 -12.81 -8.11
C ILE A 50 -5.37 -12.92 -6.69
N SER A 51 -5.25 -14.13 -6.15
CA SER A 51 -4.68 -14.31 -4.83
C SER A 51 -3.24 -13.81 -4.77
N ALA A 52 -2.48 -14.02 -5.83
CA ALA A 52 -1.10 -13.53 -5.89
C ALA A 52 -1.06 -12.00 -5.90
N VAL A 53 -1.99 -11.35 -6.60
CA VAL A 53 -2.09 -9.89 -6.62
C VAL A 53 -2.42 -9.37 -5.21
N GLN A 54 -3.37 -10.02 -4.54
CA GLN A 54 -3.73 -9.63 -3.18
C GLN A 54 -2.55 -9.76 -2.23
N ALA A 55 -1.78 -10.84 -2.34
CA ALA A 55 -0.61 -11.04 -1.50
C ALA A 55 0.45 -9.96 -1.76
N ALA A 56 0.62 -9.58 -3.01
CA ALA A 56 1.58 -8.53 -3.36
C ALA A 56 1.14 -7.19 -2.77
N LEU A 57 -0.16 -6.88 -2.85
CA LEU A 57 -0.68 -5.65 -2.27
C LEU A 57 -0.55 -5.65 -0.74
N ASP A 58 -0.75 -6.79 -0.10
CA ASP A 58 -0.59 -6.89 1.34
C ASP A 58 0.85 -6.56 1.76
N LYS A 59 1.83 -7.03 1.01
CA LYS A 59 3.22 -6.73 1.32
C LYS A 59 3.51 -5.24 1.17
N ILE A 60 2.94 -4.61 0.15
CA ILE A 60 3.09 -3.18 -0.05
C ILE A 60 2.44 -2.43 1.11
N ALA A 61 1.23 -2.85 1.50
CA ALA A 61 0.51 -2.23 2.61
C ALA A 61 1.28 -2.34 3.92
N LEU A 62 1.86 -3.52 4.18
CA LEU A 62 2.66 -3.71 5.39
C LEU A 62 3.91 -2.83 5.38
N GLY A 63 4.51 -2.63 4.20
CA GLY A 63 5.65 -1.73 4.08
C GLY A 63 5.29 -0.30 4.39
N VAL A 64 4.16 0.16 3.88
CA VAL A 64 3.68 1.52 4.18
C VAL A 64 3.37 1.65 5.67
N LEU A 65 2.75 0.63 6.26
CA LEU A 65 2.41 0.64 7.67
C LEU A 65 3.67 0.68 8.53
N ASP A 66 4.68 -0.10 8.17
CA ASP A 66 5.94 -0.12 8.90
C ASP A 66 6.60 1.26 8.84
N ASP A 67 6.64 1.87 7.66
CA ASP A 67 7.23 3.19 7.50
C ASP A 67 6.44 4.23 8.32
N HIS A 68 5.13 4.12 8.35
CA HIS A 68 4.29 5.01 9.14
C HIS A 68 4.62 4.88 10.63
N ALA A 69 4.71 3.65 11.12
CA ALA A 69 4.99 3.44 12.53
C ALA A 69 6.37 3.98 12.92
N ARG A 70 7.37 3.80 12.03
CA ARG A 70 8.72 4.24 12.34
C ARG A 70 8.92 5.74 12.24
N HIS A 71 8.22 6.38 11.31
CA HIS A 71 8.50 7.78 11.01
C HIS A 71 7.37 8.73 11.38
N CYS A 72 6.12 8.35 11.15
CA CYS A 72 5.02 9.26 11.42
C CYS A 72 4.59 9.28 12.88
N MET A 73 4.75 8.17 13.59
CA MET A 73 4.29 8.12 14.99
C MET A 73 5.17 8.89 15.95
N ARG A 74 6.14 9.59 15.40
CA ARG A 74 6.92 10.52 16.22
C ARG A 74 6.40 11.95 16.07
N GLY A 75 5.16 12.08 15.57
CA GLY A 75 4.55 13.39 15.38
C GLY A 75 4.91 14.05 14.07
N LYS A 76 5.46 13.29 13.12
CA LYS A 76 5.84 13.81 11.84
C LYS A 76 5.00 13.16 10.74
N GLY A 77 5.13 13.67 9.56
CA GLY A 77 4.49 13.02 8.41
C GLY A 77 2.98 13.05 8.39
N GLY A 78 2.39 13.92 9.16
CA GLY A 78 0.93 14.06 9.18
C GLY A 78 0.23 13.30 10.28
N ALA A 79 0.97 12.56 11.11
CA ALA A 79 0.34 11.83 12.20
C ALA A 79 -0.08 12.78 13.32
N PRO A 80 -1.12 12.43 14.09
CA PRO A 80 -1.47 13.22 15.25
C PRO A 80 -0.33 13.25 16.25
N LYS A 81 -0.24 14.31 17.01
CA LYS A 81 0.81 14.40 18.03
C LYS A 81 0.46 13.65 19.30
N ASP A 82 -0.84 13.53 19.60
CA ASP A 82 -1.29 12.84 20.78
C ASP A 82 -1.07 11.34 20.62
N PRO A 83 -0.30 10.69 21.51
CA PRO A 83 -0.04 9.25 21.37
C PRO A 83 -1.29 8.38 21.32
N ASP A 84 -2.33 8.74 22.07
CA ASP A 84 -3.56 7.96 22.06
C ASP A 84 -4.24 8.03 20.70
N LEU A 85 -4.26 9.21 20.10
CA LEU A 85 -4.81 9.37 18.76
C LEU A 85 -3.98 8.64 17.71
N GLN A 86 -2.66 8.61 17.90
CA GLN A 86 -1.79 7.85 17.01
C GLN A 86 -2.13 6.37 17.03
N VAL A 87 -2.38 5.83 18.23
CA VAL A 87 -2.72 4.42 18.36
C VAL A 87 -4.09 4.14 17.75
N GLU A 88 -5.07 5.00 17.99
CA GLU A 88 -6.40 4.83 17.42
C GLU A 88 -6.35 4.81 15.90
N GLU A 89 -5.61 5.74 15.32
CA GLU A 89 -5.48 5.84 13.88
C GLU A 89 -4.80 4.59 13.32
N LEU A 90 -3.72 4.17 13.97
CA LEU A 90 -2.97 3.00 13.53
C LEU A 90 -3.83 1.74 13.60
N MET A 91 -4.52 1.54 14.72
CA MET A 91 -5.34 0.34 14.90
C MET A 91 -6.53 0.34 13.95
N GLY A 92 -7.06 1.51 13.61
CA GLY A 92 -8.11 1.61 12.60
C GLY A 92 -7.60 1.15 11.24
N ALA A 93 -6.38 1.55 10.89
CA ALA A 93 -5.78 1.16 9.61
C ALA A 93 -5.52 -0.35 9.57
N VAL A 94 -4.99 -0.91 10.68
CA VAL A 94 -4.76 -2.35 10.77
C VAL A 94 -6.08 -3.10 10.62
N GLY A 95 -7.13 -2.62 11.29
CA GLY A 95 -8.44 -3.24 11.19
C GLY A 95 -8.96 -3.31 9.76
N ARG A 96 -8.76 -2.23 9.00
CA ARG A 96 -9.18 -2.22 7.60
C ARG A 96 -8.37 -3.21 6.76
N LEU A 97 -7.10 -3.40 7.07
CA LEU A 97 -6.28 -4.34 6.32
C LEU A 97 -6.68 -5.78 6.57
N VAL A 98 -7.02 -6.12 7.81
CA VAL A 98 -7.32 -7.52 8.13
C VAL A 98 -8.77 -7.90 7.90
N SER A 99 -9.67 -6.95 7.70
CA SER A 99 -11.08 -7.27 7.51
C SER A 99 -11.46 -7.35 6.05
N ARG A 100 -10.60 -7.81 5.24
CA ARG A 100 -10.82 -7.90 3.81
C ARG A 100 -11.90 -8.89 3.41
#